data_a1cf1a43f04ccfa8d06954b5375cef1d
#
_entry.id   a1cf1a43f04ccfa8d06954b5375cef1d
#
_cell.length_a   1.000
_cell.length_b   1.000
_cell.length_c   1.000
_cell.angle_alpha   90.00
_cell.angle_beta   90.00
_cell.angle_gamma   90.00
#
_symmetry.space_group_name_H-M   'P 1'
#
loop_
_entity.id
_entity.type
_entity.pdbx_description
1 polymer ?
#
loop_
_entity_poly.entity_id
_entity_poly.type
_entity_poly.pdbx_seq_one_letter_code
_entity_poly.pdbx_strand_id
1 'polypeptide(L)'
;MGTPDDYCELHAHTNFSFLDGASHPEELIARAAQLSVPALAITDHAGLYAAVRAWKAAQETETDAAREAGLSPVRPIIGLEITIPRTDDELRLARRGRKLNDPLRGEKASRGWPGEFHAGPMPGDHLVLLARDVDGYTALSRLASRGHLAGEKQFPVFERSTVEAALDEARGHLFGLSGCRNGQIPRLLLAGERPAALQAARAWAQHFSPDDFAIELSHHLQPDDDWLVAQLAELADEAGLPTVVTNEVHYADPAGHRLQDVLVCIRHGATLTEARELLLPNAEYRLKTGHELARIGESLPDERSRRAWESGLARSATIGQACRLELGFERYRFPGFTVPKGETAFSYLYQLAHAGLLRRYQPVTRRALSQLTHEL
;
A
#
# COMPACT_ATOMS: atom_id res chain seq x y z
N MET A 1 15.68 17.51 -15.39
CA MET A 1 15.97 16.11 -15.19
C MET A 1 16.22 15.93 -13.71
N GLY A 2 15.49 15.06 -13.01
CA GLY A 2 15.71 14.78 -11.58
C GLY A 2 17.09 14.15 -11.39
N THR A 3 17.76 14.53 -10.31
CA THR A 3 19.01 13.92 -9.87
C THR A 3 18.71 12.69 -9.00
N PRO A 4 19.67 11.79 -8.73
CA PRO A 4 19.49 10.72 -7.76
C PRO A 4 19.05 11.21 -6.37
N ASP A 5 19.38 12.45 -5.99
CA ASP A 5 18.95 13.06 -4.74
C ASP A 5 17.44 13.40 -4.70
N ASP A 6 16.81 13.53 -5.87
CA ASP A 6 15.38 13.80 -5.98
C ASP A 6 14.52 12.53 -5.95
N TYR A 7 15.13 11.33 -5.93
CA TYR A 7 14.43 10.05 -5.94
C TYR A 7 13.39 9.95 -4.83
N CYS A 8 12.19 9.52 -5.19
CA CYS A 8 11.13 9.20 -4.26
C CYS A 8 10.84 7.70 -4.31
N GLU A 9 10.77 7.02 -3.16
CA GLU A 9 10.30 5.64 -3.13
C GLU A 9 8.77 5.62 -3.28
N LEU A 10 8.29 4.88 -4.28
CA LEU A 10 6.86 4.87 -4.64
C LEU A 10 6.16 3.54 -4.38
N HIS A 11 6.88 2.53 -3.85
CA HIS A 11 6.32 1.22 -3.54
C HIS A 11 6.92 0.67 -2.25
N ALA A 12 6.24 0.88 -1.12
CA ALA A 12 6.71 0.41 0.17
C ALA A 12 5.57 -0.14 1.04
N HIS A 13 5.85 -1.26 1.71
CA HIS A 13 4.96 -1.95 2.62
C HIS A 13 5.36 -1.71 4.07
N THR A 14 4.39 -1.39 4.89
CA THR A 14 4.56 -1.34 6.35
C THR A 14 4.08 -2.63 7.00
N ASN A 15 4.19 -2.72 8.33
CA ASN A 15 3.62 -3.82 9.09
C ASN A 15 2.08 -3.89 9.04
N PHE A 16 1.40 -2.94 8.37
CA PHE A 16 -0.02 -3.03 8.03
C PHE A 16 -0.28 -3.88 6.78
N SER A 17 0.73 -4.14 5.96
CA SER A 17 0.80 -5.29 5.07
C SER A 17 1.11 -6.53 5.91
N PHE A 18 0.08 -7.05 6.57
CA PHE A 18 0.20 -7.96 7.70
C PHE A 18 0.92 -9.26 7.31
N LEU A 19 1.97 -9.61 8.08
CA LEU A 19 2.87 -10.73 7.82
C LEU A 19 3.63 -10.64 6.47
N ASP A 20 3.81 -9.42 5.97
CA ASP A 20 4.55 -9.13 4.75
C ASP A 20 5.56 -7.99 4.97
N GLY A 21 5.12 -6.78 5.30
CA GLY A 21 6.03 -5.70 5.71
C GLY A 21 6.54 -5.86 7.14
N ALA A 22 7.82 -5.60 7.38
CA ALA A 22 8.47 -5.80 8.69
C ALA A 22 8.70 -4.52 9.48
N SER A 23 8.56 -3.33 8.87
CA SER A 23 8.78 -2.06 9.56
C SER A 23 7.49 -1.30 9.83
N HIS A 24 7.45 -0.58 10.95
CA HIS A 24 6.38 0.37 11.23
C HIS A 24 6.45 1.59 10.30
N PRO A 25 5.31 2.28 10.02
CA PRO A 25 5.31 3.49 9.20
C PRO A 25 6.31 4.54 9.69
N GLU A 26 6.43 4.71 11.00
CA GLU A 26 7.35 5.65 11.63
C GLU A 26 8.82 5.30 11.39
N GLU A 27 9.16 4.00 11.38
CA GLU A 27 10.52 3.53 11.10
C GLU A 27 10.91 3.79 9.64
N LEU A 28 10.00 3.56 8.71
CA LEU A 28 10.21 3.85 7.29
C LEU A 28 10.39 5.36 7.04
N ILE A 29 9.55 6.21 7.63
CA ILE A 29 9.66 7.67 7.52
C ILE A 29 10.97 8.17 8.16
N ALA A 30 11.30 7.70 9.36
CA ALA A 30 12.56 8.06 10.02
C ALA A 30 13.78 7.62 9.20
N ARG A 31 13.72 6.44 8.57
CA ARG A 31 14.78 5.96 7.69
C ARG A 31 14.89 6.79 6.42
N ALA A 32 13.77 7.16 5.80
CA ALA A 32 13.75 8.05 4.65
C ALA A 32 14.39 9.41 4.98
N ALA A 33 14.10 9.99 6.16
CA ALA A 33 14.71 11.22 6.63
C ALA A 33 16.23 11.11 6.81
N GLN A 34 16.73 9.99 7.36
CA GLN A 34 18.16 9.70 7.49
C GLN A 34 18.86 9.55 6.14
N LEU A 35 18.17 8.98 5.16
CA LEU A 35 18.70 8.73 3.82
C LEU A 35 18.48 9.93 2.87
N SER A 36 17.83 11.00 3.35
CA SER A 36 17.46 12.17 2.55
C SER A 36 16.58 11.82 1.33
N VAL A 37 15.70 10.81 1.48
CA VAL A 37 14.68 10.46 0.48
C VAL A 37 13.50 11.43 0.68
N PRO A 38 13.22 12.33 -0.28
CA PRO A 38 12.33 13.48 -0.04
C PRO A 38 10.84 13.11 0.04
N ALA A 39 10.46 11.96 -0.51
CA ALA A 39 9.10 11.44 -0.38
C ALA A 39 9.09 9.90 -0.40
N LEU A 40 8.16 9.33 0.36
CA LEU A 40 7.98 7.89 0.50
C LEU A 40 6.50 7.54 0.36
N ALA A 41 6.16 6.69 -0.61
CA ALA A 41 4.82 6.15 -0.73
C ALA A 41 4.64 4.94 0.20
N ILE A 42 3.52 4.93 0.90
CA ILE A 42 3.04 3.79 1.67
C ILE A 42 1.94 3.13 0.84
N THR A 43 2.21 1.93 0.38
CA THR A 43 1.37 1.17 -0.57
C THR A 43 0.97 -0.18 0.00
N ASP A 44 0.49 -0.19 1.25
CA ASP A 44 0.10 -1.42 1.93
C ASP A 44 -0.97 -2.19 1.15
N HIS A 45 -0.93 -3.53 1.26
CA HIS A 45 -1.90 -4.40 0.63
C HIS A 45 -3.32 -4.11 1.11
N ALA A 46 -4.19 -3.80 0.16
CA ALA A 46 -5.64 -3.67 0.34
C ALA A 46 -6.09 -2.69 1.45
N GLY A 47 -5.22 -1.79 1.93
CA GLY A 47 -5.57 -0.90 3.03
C GLY A 47 -4.77 0.39 3.10
N LEU A 48 -5.37 1.42 3.72
CA LEU A 48 -4.76 2.73 3.96
C LEU A 48 -4.51 2.97 5.46
N TYR A 49 -4.30 1.90 6.22
CA TYR A 49 -4.26 1.93 7.69
C TYR A 49 -3.07 2.73 8.24
N ALA A 50 -1.95 2.73 7.51
CA ALA A 50 -0.73 3.43 7.88
C ALA A 50 -0.78 4.96 7.64
N ALA A 51 -1.74 5.46 6.85
CA ALA A 51 -1.76 6.85 6.36
C ALA A 51 -1.59 7.90 7.45
N VAL A 52 -2.36 7.80 8.55
CA VAL A 52 -2.32 8.77 9.66
C VAL A 52 -0.99 8.69 10.42
N ARG A 53 -0.46 7.48 10.63
CA ARG A 53 0.80 7.27 11.33
C ARG A 53 1.98 7.80 10.52
N ALA A 54 2.02 7.50 9.22
CA ALA A 54 3.03 8.01 8.31
C ALA A 54 3.00 9.56 8.23
N TRP A 55 1.79 10.14 8.14
CA TRP A 55 1.63 11.59 8.13
C TRP A 55 2.14 12.25 9.42
N LYS A 56 1.82 11.69 10.60
CA LYS A 56 2.33 12.20 11.88
C LYS A 56 3.84 12.08 11.98
N ALA A 57 4.40 10.93 11.62
CA ALA A 57 5.84 10.72 11.64
C ALA A 57 6.57 11.69 10.68
N ALA A 58 5.97 11.99 9.53
CA ALA A 58 6.53 12.96 8.59
C ALA A 58 6.60 14.38 9.19
N GLN A 59 5.58 14.82 9.92
CA GLN A 59 5.61 16.12 10.62
C GLN A 59 6.76 16.22 11.63
N GLU A 60 7.13 15.11 12.27
CA GLU A 60 8.25 15.08 13.19
C GLU A 60 9.60 15.34 12.48
N THR A 61 9.72 14.99 11.20
CA THR A 61 10.94 15.25 10.39
C THR A 61 11.10 16.73 9.99
N GLU A 62 10.05 17.54 10.10
CA GLU A 62 10.05 18.96 9.76
C GLU A 62 10.45 19.87 10.93
N THR A 63 10.63 19.31 12.12
CA THR A 63 10.95 20.07 13.35
C THR A 63 12.38 20.60 13.34
N ASP A 64 12.63 21.67 14.11
CA ASP A 64 13.98 22.21 14.28
C ASP A 64 14.92 21.20 14.93
N ALA A 65 14.42 20.39 15.89
CA ALA A 65 15.19 19.32 16.50
C ALA A 65 15.61 18.24 15.49
N ALA A 66 14.74 17.90 14.53
CA ALA A 66 15.08 16.96 13.46
C ALA A 66 16.18 17.53 12.54
N ARG A 67 16.09 18.81 12.18
CA ARG A 67 17.11 19.50 11.37
C ARG A 67 18.47 19.57 12.09
N GLU A 68 18.47 19.86 13.38
CA GLU A 68 19.67 19.84 14.21
C GLU A 68 20.29 18.44 14.31
N ALA A 69 19.47 17.39 14.25
CA ALA A 69 19.91 16.00 14.18
C ALA A 69 20.35 15.55 12.76
N GLY A 70 20.33 16.45 11.77
CA GLY A 70 20.73 16.15 10.40
C GLY A 70 19.71 15.34 9.59
N LEU A 71 18.44 15.33 10.02
CA LEU A 71 17.35 14.65 9.30
C LEU A 71 16.75 15.58 8.23
N SER A 72 16.43 15.00 7.09
CA SER A 72 15.74 15.71 6.00
C SER A 72 14.22 15.54 6.12
N PRO A 73 13.42 16.59 5.79
CA PRO A 73 11.98 16.46 5.73
C PRO A 73 11.53 15.38 4.74
N VAL A 74 10.55 14.57 5.13
CA VAL A 74 9.98 13.52 4.29
C VAL A 74 8.50 13.78 4.08
N ARG A 75 8.05 13.75 2.83
CA ARG A 75 6.63 13.83 2.52
C ARG A 75 6.06 12.41 2.31
N PRO A 76 5.04 12.00 3.08
CA PRO A 76 4.37 10.74 2.85
C PRO A 76 3.45 10.85 1.63
N ILE A 77 3.50 9.85 0.77
CA ILE A 77 2.54 9.64 -0.32
C ILE A 77 1.65 8.48 0.09
N ILE A 78 0.34 8.65 0.00
CA ILE A 78 -0.59 7.59 0.35
C ILE A 78 -0.97 6.85 -0.92
N GLY A 79 -0.71 5.56 -0.90
CA GLY A 79 -1.01 4.64 -1.97
C GLY A 79 -1.71 3.38 -1.47
N LEU A 80 -1.97 2.49 -2.37
CA LEU A 80 -2.66 1.22 -2.15
C LEU A 80 -2.12 0.20 -3.15
N GLU A 81 -1.64 -0.93 -2.68
CA GLU A 81 -1.46 -2.09 -3.54
C GLU A 81 -2.71 -2.96 -3.47
N ILE A 82 -3.26 -3.30 -4.63
CA ILE A 82 -4.38 -4.22 -4.75
C ILE A 82 -3.95 -5.50 -5.46
N THR A 83 -4.57 -6.61 -5.08
CA THR A 83 -4.39 -7.91 -5.74
C THR A 83 -5.66 -8.27 -6.49
N ILE A 84 -5.55 -8.39 -7.81
CA ILE A 84 -6.67 -8.66 -8.72
C ILE A 84 -6.67 -10.15 -9.08
N PRO A 85 -7.74 -10.92 -8.78
CA PRO A 85 -7.84 -12.31 -9.15
C PRO A 85 -7.69 -12.51 -10.66
N ARG A 86 -6.90 -13.51 -11.10
CA ARG A 86 -6.60 -13.81 -12.51
C ARG A 86 -7.67 -14.67 -13.17
N THR A 87 -8.30 -15.52 -12.36
CA THR A 87 -9.25 -16.53 -12.80
C THR A 87 -10.51 -16.52 -11.95
N ASP A 88 -11.58 -17.08 -12.49
CA ASP A 88 -12.83 -17.27 -11.74
C ASP A 88 -12.62 -18.15 -10.49
N ASP A 89 -11.67 -19.09 -10.53
CA ASP A 89 -11.38 -19.95 -9.38
C ASP A 89 -10.63 -19.15 -8.29
N GLU A 90 -9.66 -18.31 -8.65
CA GLU A 90 -9.05 -17.36 -7.70
C GLU A 90 -10.08 -16.39 -7.12
N LEU A 91 -10.99 -15.88 -7.96
CA LEU A 91 -12.09 -15.02 -7.52
C LEU A 91 -13.05 -15.74 -6.56
N ARG A 92 -13.40 -17.00 -6.86
CA ARG A 92 -14.22 -17.83 -5.96
C ARG A 92 -13.50 -18.11 -4.64
N LEU A 93 -12.18 -18.37 -4.70
CA LEU A 93 -11.34 -18.58 -3.52
C LEU A 93 -11.29 -17.32 -2.66
N ALA A 94 -11.08 -16.15 -3.26
CA ALA A 94 -11.09 -14.87 -2.59
C ALA A 94 -12.44 -14.59 -1.89
N ARG A 95 -13.58 -14.85 -2.58
CA ARG A 95 -14.93 -14.65 -2.02
C ARG A 95 -15.30 -15.63 -0.91
N ARG A 96 -14.74 -16.84 -0.89
CA ARG A 96 -15.05 -17.89 0.10
C ARG A 96 -14.17 -17.87 1.34
N GLY A 97 -13.17 -16.97 1.37
CA GLY A 97 -12.10 -17.09 2.34
C GLY A 97 -11.33 -18.41 2.18
N ARG A 98 -10.14 -18.51 2.76
CA ARG A 98 -9.30 -19.73 2.66
C ARG A 98 -9.81 -20.94 3.45
N LYS A 99 -11.09 -21.21 3.50
CA LYS A 99 -11.62 -22.41 4.16
C LYS A 99 -11.37 -23.72 3.40
N LEU A 100 -10.87 -23.65 2.16
CA LEU A 100 -10.66 -24.83 1.33
C LEU A 100 -9.18 -25.05 1.01
N ASN A 101 -8.65 -26.16 1.57
CA ASN A 101 -7.47 -26.92 1.12
C ASN A 101 -6.26 -26.09 0.65
N ASP A 102 -5.58 -25.42 1.57
CA ASP A 102 -4.18 -25.04 1.36
C ASP A 102 -3.37 -26.36 1.28
N PRO A 103 -2.78 -26.70 0.11
CA PRO A 103 -1.98 -27.93 -0.03
C PRO A 103 -0.73 -27.95 0.88
N LEU A 104 -0.33 -26.80 1.46
CA LEU A 104 0.72 -26.69 2.47
C LEU A 104 0.20 -26.97 3.89
N ARG A 105 -1.11 -27.16 4.09
CA ARG A 105 -1.70 -27.69 5.32
C ARG A 105 -1.56 -29.21 5.38
N GLY A 106 -0.36 -29.69 5.67
CA GLY A 106 -0.22 -31.03 6.22
C GLY A 106 -0.98 -31.13 7.56
N GLU A 107 -1.40 -32.33 7.95
CA GLU A 107 -2.17 -32.69 9.17
C GLU A 107 -1.65 -32.10 10.50
N LYS A 108 -0.56 -31.33 10.49
CA LYS A 108 0.08 -30.69 11.65
C LYS A 108 -0.50 -29.34 12.08
N ALA A 109 -1.38 -28.72 11.29
CA ALA A 109 -1.98 -27.42 11.62
C ALA A 109 -3.04 -27.46 12.73
N SER A 110 -3.31 -28.65 13.31
CA SER A 110 -4.33 -28.87 14.35
C SER A 110 -3.87 -28.61 15.78
N ARG A 111 -2.66 -28.13 16.02
CA ARG A 111 -2.16 -27.87 17.37
C ARG A 111 -2.13 -26.38 17.71
N GLY A 112 -3.24 -25.86 18.18
CA GLY A 112 -3.24 -24.99 19.34
C GLY A 112 -3.28 -23.48 19.17
N TRP A 113 -3.68 -22.87 18.03
CA TRP A 113 -4.05 -21.47 17.99
C TRP A 113 -5.53 -21.30 17.63
N PRO A 114 -6.34 -20.68 18.53
CA PRO A 114 -7.73 -20.37 18.23
C PRO A 114 -7.77 -19.13 17.30
N GLY A 115 -7.93 -19.36 16.03
CA GLY A 115 -8.05 -18.36 15.00
C GLY A 115 -7.16 -18.69 13.82
N GLU A 116 -7.78 -19.03 12.70
CA GLU A 116 -7.10 -19.21 11.42
C GLU A 116 -6.57 -17.84 10.97
N PHE A 117 -5.34 -17.48 11.33
CA PHE A 117 -4.65 -16.33 10.78
C PHE A 117 -4.25 -16.65 9.33
N HIS A 118 -5.04 -16.21 8.40
CA HIS A 118 -4.69 -16.19 6.99
C HIS A 118 -4.38 -14.74 6.61
N ALA A 119 -3.19 -14.29 6.98
CA ALA A 119 -2.70 -12.99 6.58
C ALA A 119 -1.64 -13.18 5.50
N GLY A 120 -1.75 -12.44 4.45
CA GLY A 120 -0.84 -12.41 3.32
C GLY A 120 -1.58 -12.06 2.04
N PRO A 121 -0.89 -11.56 1.03
CA PRO A 121 -1.52 -11.20 -0.24
C PRO A 121 -2.24 -12.42 -0.82
N MET A 122 -3.45 -12.18 -1.33
CA MET A 122 -4.21 -13.18 -2.07
C MET A 122 -3.50 -13.50 -3.38
N PRO A 123 -3.63 -14.73 -3.92
CA PRO A 123 -3.15 -15.00 -5.27
C PRO A 123 -3.87 -14.09 -6.27
N GLY A 124 -3.10 -13.46 -7.14
CA GLY A 124 -3.62 -12.52 -8.12
C GLY A 124 -2.51 -11.66 -8.72
N ASP A 125 -2.89 -10.68 -9.51
CA ASP A 125 -1.97 -9.72 -10.12
C ASP A 125 -1.96 -8.43 -9.30
N HIS A 126 -0.78 -7.97 -8.92
CA HIS A 126 -0.59 -6.72 -8.18
C HIS A 126 -0.73 -5.49 -9.08
N LEU A 127 -1.33 -4.45 -8.55
CA LEU A 127 -1.39 -3.12 -9.14
C LEU A 127 -1.20 -2.07 -8.04
N VAL A 128 -0.25 -1.16 -8.22
CA VAL A 128 0.02 -0.09 -7.25
C VAL A 128 -0.67 1.19 -7.71
N LEU A 129 -1.37 1.83 -6.78
CA LEU A 129 -2.11 3.07 -6.99
C LEU A 129 -1.65 4.13 -5.99
N LEU A 130 -1.35 5.33 -6.46
CA LEU A 130 -0.90 6.46 -5.62
C LEU A 130 -1.89 7.61 -5.70
N ALA A 131 -2.28 8.17 -4.58
CA ALA A 131 -3.13 9.35 -4.54
C ALA A 131 -2.32 10.61 -4.91
N ARG A 132 -2.74 11.30 -5.96
CA ARG A 132 -2.17 12.61 -6.34
C ARG A 132 -2.61 13.71 -5.37
N ASP A 133 -3.87 13.65 -4.91
CA ASP A 133 -4.55 14.68 -4.12
C ASP A 133 -5.63 14.07 -3.24
N VAL A 134 -6.48 14.90 -2.62
CA VAL A 134 -7.57 14.46 -1.73
C VAL A 134 -8.66 13.66 -2.45
N ASP A 135 -8.90 13.94 -3.74
CA ASP A 135 -9.89 13.19 -4.53
C ASP A 135 -9.35 11.80 -4.85
N GLY A 136 -8.05 11.69 -5.17
CA GLY A 136 -7.35 10.41 -5.31
C GLY A 136 -7.38 9.60 -4.02
N TYR A 137 -7.09 10.20 -2.86
CA TYR A 137 -7.20 9.53 -1.56
C TYR A 137 -8.63 9.04 -1.27
N THR A 138 -9.62 9.86 -1.61
CA THR A 138 -11.04 9.47 -1.49
C THR A 138 -11.38 8.28 -2.39
N ALA A 139 -10.87 8.28 -3.62
CA ALA A 139 -11.05 7.16 -4.55
C ALA A 139 -10.41 5.86 -4.03
N LEU A 140 -9.15 5.93 -3.53
CA LEU A 140 -8.49 4.77 -2.92
C LEU A 140 -9.26 4.26 -1.68
N SER A 141 -9.74 5.15 -0.83
CA SER A 141 -10.55 4.79 0.34
C SER A 141 -11.85 4.07 -0.03
N ARG A 142 -12.52 4.54 -1.09
CA ARG A 142 -13.73 3.89 -1.64
C ARG A 142 -13.42 2.54 -2.26
N LEU A 143 -12.33 2.45 -3.03
CA LEU A 143 -11.90 1.20 -3.66
C LEU A 143 -11.55 0.15 -2.60
N ALA A 144 -10.74 0.50 -1.60
CA ALA A 144 -10.41 -0.38 -0.48
C ALA A 144 -11.68 -0.85 0.25
N SER A 145 -12.60 0.08 0.56
CA SER A 145 -13.88 -0.25 1.23
C SER A 145 -14.74 -1.20 0.39
N ARG A 146 -14.86 -0.96 -0.93
CA ARG A 146 -15.59 -1.85 -1.86
C ARG A 146 -14.96 -3.25 -1.86
N GLY A 147 -13.62 -3.33 -1.94
CA GLY A 147 -12.90 -4.61 -1.89
C GLY A 147 -13.15 -5.39 -0.61
N HIS A 148 -13.09 -4.74 0.54
CA HIS A 148 -13.38 -5.38 1.83
C HIS A 148 -14.84 -5.80 2.00
N LEU A 149 -15.79 -5.03 1.44
CA LEU A 149 -17.22 -5.37 1.49
C LEU A 149 -17.60 -6.47 0.49
N ALA A 150 -16.86 -6.63 -0.60
CA ALA A 150 -17.07 -7.68 -1.59
C ALA A 150 -16.53 -9.05 -1.17
N GLY A 151 -15.60 -9.07 -0.20
CA GLY A 151 -14.96 -10.27 0.34
C GLY A 151 -15.41 -10.63 1.74
N GLU A 152 -14.85 -11.72 2.27
CA GLU A 152 -14.98 -12.06 3.70
C GLU A 152 -13.99 -11.21 4.54
N LYS A 153 -14.19 -11.19 5.86
CA LYS A 153 -13.27 -10.49 6.78
C LYS A 153 -11.84 -10.96 6.57
N GLN A 154 -10.90 -10.03 6.37
CA GLN A 154 -9.49 -10.25 6.06
C GLN A 154 -9.18 -10.75 4.63
N PHE A 155 -10.18 -10.92 3.76
CA PHE A 155 -10.02 -11.36 2.38
C PHE A 155 -10.73 -10.38 1.44
N PRO A 156 -10.15 -9.21 1.20
CA PRO A 156 -10.72 -8.26 0.25
C PRO A 156 -10.69 -8.82 -1.17
N VAL A 157 -11.71 -8.49 -1.95
CA VAL A 157 -11.86 -8.92 -3.35
C VAL A 157 -11.91 -7.69 -4.25
N PHE A 158 -10.91 -7.60 -5.14
CA PHE A 158 -10.83 -6.54 -6.14
C PHE A 158 -11.12 -7.12 -7.53
N GLU A 159 -12.39 -7.13 -7.90
CA GLU A 159 -12.78 -7.56 -9.25
C GLU A 159 -12.30 -6.54 -10.28
N ARG A 160 -11.76 -7.03 -11.40
CA ARG A 160 -11.15 -6.19 -12.43
C ARG A 160 -12.09 -5.07 -12.90
N SER A 161 -13.34 -5.38 -13.20
CA SER A 161 -14.33 -4.40 -13.65
C SER A 161 -14.64 -3.31 -12.62
N THR A 162 -14.62 -3.67 -11.33
CA THR A 162 -14.80 -2.70 -10.23
C THR A 162 -13.59 -1.78 -10.10
N VAL A 163 -12.38 -2.33 -10.29
CA VAL A 163 -11.13 -1.54 -10.30
C VAL A 163 -11.13 -0.58 -11.48
N GLU A 164 -11.36 -1.08 -12.71
CA GLU A 164 -11.40 -0.27 -13.94
C GLU A 164 -12.39 0.89 -13.82
N ALA A 165 -13.62 0.63 -13.33
CA ALA A 165 -14.61 1.68 -13.11
C ALA A 165 -14.15 2.72 -12.08
N ALA A 166 -13.50 2.30 -10.98
CA ALA A 166 -12.98 3.22 -9.97
C ALA A 166 -11.83 4.10 -10.51
N LEU A 167 -10.97 3.54 -11.37
CA LEU A 167 -9.90 4.28 -12.03
C LEU A 167 -10.44 5.31 -13.02
N ASP A 168 -11.47 4.94 -13.81
CA ASP A 168 -12.14 5.86 -14.74
C ASP A 168 -12.82 7.02 -14.00
N GLU A 169 -13.50 6.75 -12.87
CA GLU A 169 -14.09 7.76 -12.00
C GLU A 169 -13.03 8.73 -11.40
N ALA A 170 -11.82 8.23 -11.12
CA ALA A 170 -10.74 8.97 -10.47
C ALA A 170 -9.65 9.44 -11.44
N ARG A 171 -9.93 9.45 -12.75
CA ARG A 171 -8.96 9.82 -13.79
C ARG A 171 -8.35 11.19 -13.53
N GLY A 172 -7.02 11.28 -13.53
CA GLY A 172 -6.25 12.50 -13.25
C GLY A 172 -5.96 12.74 -11.77
N HIS A 173 -6.54 11.95 -10.85
CA HIS A 173 -6.31 12.04 -9.40
C HIS A 173 -5.47 10.88 -8.85
N LEU A 174 -5.13 9.90 -9.70
CA LEU A 174 -4.32 8.74 -9.34
C LEU A 174 -3.16 8.56 -10.31
N PHE A 175 -2.03 8.09 -9.77
CA PHE A 175 -0.99 7.42 -10.55
C PHE A 175 -1.13 5.90 -10.39
N GLY A 176 -0.84 5.16 -11.48
CA GLY A 176 -0.78 3.71 -11.49
C GLY A 176 0.63 3.22 -11.82
N LEU A 177 1.11 2.21 -11.09
CA LEU A 177 2.35 1.49 -11.42
C LEU A 177 1.99 0.05 -11.74
N SER A 178 2.71 -0.54 -12.72
CA SER A 178 2.40 -1.89 -13.21
C SER A 178 2.56 -3.02 -12.18
N GLY A 179 3.04 -2.68 -10.99
CA GLY A 179 3.30 -3.60 -9.88
C GLY A 179 4.66 -4.28 -9.97
N CYS A 180 5.06 -4.91 -8.85
CA CYS A 180 6.28 -5.69 -8.71
C CYS A 180 6.29 -6.95 -9.58
N ARG A 181 7.20 -7.90 -9.33
CA ARG A 181 7.25 -9.21 -10.04
C ARG A 181 5.90 -9.96 -10.06
N ASN A 182 5.03 -9.70 -9.10
CA ASN A 182 3.67 -10.24 -9.02
C ASN A 182 2.63 -9.43 -9.80
N GLY A 183 2.98 -8.29 -10.38
CA GLY A 183 2.13 -7.53 -11.28
C GLY A 183 1.78 -8.32 -12.55
N GLN A 184 0.64 -8.00 -13.18
CA GLN A 184 0.17 -8.71 -14.38
C GLN A 184 1.21 -8.69 -15.50
N ILE A 185 1.83 -7.54 -15.76
CA ILE A 185 2.75 -7.34 -16.87
C ILE A 185 4.06 -8.12 -16.66
N PRO A 186 4.81 -7.93 -15.54
CA PRO A 186 6.04 -8.68 -15.33
C PRO A 186 5.80 -10.19 -15.22
N ARG A 187 4.70 -10.63 -14.61
CA ARG A 187 4.34 -12.05 -14.53
C ARG A 187 4.14 -12.69 -15.92
N LEU A 188 3.44 -11.99 -16.84
CA LEU A 188 3.24 -12.45 -18.21
C LEU A 188 4.56 -12.53 -18.98
N LEU A 189 5.47 -11.58 -18.78
CA LEU A 189 6.82 -11.63 -19.37
C LEU A 189 7.60 -12.82 -18.82
N LEU A 190 7.59 -13.06 -17.52
CA LEU A 190 8.22 -14.23 -16.88
C LEU A 190 7.64 -15.57 -17.37
N ALA A 191 6.37 -15.59 -17.74
CA ALA A 191 5.72 -16.74 -18.36
C ALA A 191 6.01 -16.88 -19.88
N GLY A 192 6.76 -15.97 -20.48
CA GLY A 192 7.02 -15.94 -21.93
C GLY A 192 5.85 -15.43 -22.78
N GLU A 193 4.83 -14.84 -22.16
CA GLU A 193 3.61 -14.35 -22.79
C GLU A 193 3.69 -12.86 -23.16
N ARG A 194 4.77 -12.47 -23.86
CA ARG A 194 5.03 -11.06 -24.21
C ARG A 194 3.86 -10.35 -24.92
N PRO A 195 3.16 -10.95 -25.92
CA PRO A 195 2.02 -10.27 -26.55
C PRO A 195 0.89 -9.96 -25.58
N ALA A 196 0.60 -10.87 -24.63
CA ALA A 196 -0.39 -10.65 -23.60
C ALA A 196 0.06 -9.57 -22.60
N ALA A 197 1.34 -9.51 -22.24
CA ALA A 197 1.91 -8.46 -21.41
C ALA A 197 1.75 -7.08 -22.04
N LEU A 198 2.04 -6.94 -23.33
CA LEU A 198 1.87 -5.68 -24.09
C LEU A 198 0.40 -5.26 -24.16
N GLN A 199 -0.50 -6.21 -24.40
CA GLN A 199 -1.95 -5.94 -24.39
C GLN A 199 -2.40 -5.48 -23.00
N ALA A 200 -1.93 -6.12 -21.93
CA ALA A 200 -2.26 -5.75 -20.54
C ALA A 200 -1.76 -4.33 -20.22
N ALA A 201 -0.53 -3.97 -20.61
CA ALA A 201 0.02 -2.64 -20.41
C ALA A 201 -0.83 -1.55 -21.08
N ARG A 202 -1.18 -1.75 -22.33
CA ARG A 202 -2.06 -0.82 -23.08
C ARG A 202 -3.46 -0.74 -22.49
N ALA A 203 -4.01 -1.87 -22.01
CA ALA A 203 -5.33 -1.92 -21.41
C ALA A 203 -5.37 -1.13 -20.10
N TRP A 204 -4.39 -1.31 -19.20
CA TRP A 204 -4.32 -0.54 -17.96
C TRP A 204 -4.14 0.96 -18.21
N ALA A 205 -3.25 1.34 -19.14
CA ALA A 205 -3.00 2.74 -19.47
C ALA A 205 -4.25 3.52 -19.90
N GLN A 206 -5.26 2.86 -20.48
CA GLN A 206 -6.52 3.49 -20.92
C GLN A 206 -7.35 4.06 -19.76
N HIS A 207 -7.17 3.56 -18.53
CA HIS A 207 -7.89 4.01 -17.34
C HIS A 207 -7.24 5.19 -16.62
N PHE A 208 -6.07 5.64 -17.09
CA PHE A 208 -5.34 6.78 -16.53
C PHE A 208 -5.29 7.94 -17.52
N SER A 209 -4.94 9.13 -17.02
CA SER A 209 -4.57 10.24 -17.90
C SER A 209 -3.23 9.94 -18.59
N PRO A 210 -2.92 10.60 -19.70
CA PRO A 210 -1.60 10.44 -20.33
C PRO A 210 -0.48 10.61 -19.30
N ASP A 211 0.48 9.68 -19.34
CA ASP A 211 1.62 9.61 -18.45
C ASP A 211 1.34 9.32 -16.97
N ASP A 212 0.08 9.09 -16.55
CA ASP A 212 -0.24 8.75 -15.16
C ASP A 212 -0.15 7.25 -14.87
N PHE A 213 0.08 6.40 -15.87
CA PHE A 213 0.39 4.99 -15.72
C PHE A 213 1.82 4.71 -16.18
N ALA A 214 2.62 4.03 -15.35
CA ALA A 214 4.03 3.74 -15.64
C ALA A 214 4.34 2.24 -15.49
N ILE A 215 5.25 1.76 -16.31
CA ILE A 215 5.86 0.43 -16.18
C ILE A 215 6.89 0.50 -15.04
N GLU A 216 6.66 -0.26 -13.99
CA GLU A 216 7.50 -0.32 -12.81
C GLU A 216 8.72 -1.18 -13.05
N LEU A 217 9.89 -0.63 -12.76
CA LEU A 217 11.20 -1.31 -12.82
C LEU A 217 11.73 -1.46 -11.40
N SER A 218 12.02 -2.68 -10.99
CA SER A 218 12.69 -2.99 -9.73
C SER A 218 13.84 -3.96 -9.96
N HIS A 219 14.85 -3.92 -9.09
CA HIS A 219 16.03 -4.79 -9.20
C HIS A 219 16.58 -5.10 -7.79
N HIS A 220 16.50 -6.35 -7.41
CA HIS A 220 16.87 -6.85 -6.08
C HIS A 220 18.10 -7.75 -6.12
N LEU A 221 18.94 -7.60 -7.14
CA LEU A 221 20.14 -8.41 -7.38
C LEU A 221 19.84 -9.92 -7.50
N GLN A 222 18.67 -10.25 -8.06
CA GLN A 222 18.34 -11.62 -8.43
C GLN A 222 18.89 -11.97 -9.83
N PRO A 223 19.16 -13.25 -10.10
CA PRO A 223 19.84 -13.65 -11.35
C PRO A 223 19.12 -13.27 -12.63
N ASP A 224 17.79 -13.11 -12.60
CA ASP A 224 16.93 -12.79 -13.75
C ASP A 224 16.44 -11.33 -13.76
N ASP A 225 16.85 -10.49 -12.81
CA ASP A 225 16.43 -9.09 -12.75
C ASP A 225 16.90 -8.27 -13.94
N ASP A 226 18.15 -8.46 -14.38
CA ASP A 226 18.67 -7.80 -15.59
C ASP A 226 17.81 -8.11 -16.83
N TRP A 227 17.44 -9.38 -16.98
CA TRP A 227 16.58 -9.81 -18.07
C TRP A 227 15.19 -9.21 -17.97
N LEU A 228 14.59 -9.22 -16.76
CA LEU A 228 13.24 -8.70 -16.55
C LEU A 228 13.20 -7.18 -16.80
N VAL A 229 14.17 -6.43 -16.29
CA VAL A 229 14.29 -4.98 -16.54
C VAL A 229 14.40 -4.71 -18.04
N ALA A 230 15.21 -5.49 -18.79
CA ALA A 230 15.34 -5.33 -20.22
C ALA A 230 14.02 -5.61 -20.96
N GLN A 231 13.27 -6.64 -20.57
CA GLN A 231 11.97 -6.96 -21.15
C GLN A 231 10.91 -5.88 -20.85
N LEU A 232 10.89 -5.35 -19.63
CA LEU A 232 9.97 -4.28 -19.22
C LEU A 232 10.31 -2.96 -19.93
N ALA A 233 11.59 -2.61 -20.06
CA ALA A 233 12.04 -1.43 -20.79
C ALA A 233 11.64 -1.50 -22.28
N GLU A 234 11.85 -2.64 -22.92
CA GLU A 234 11.46 -2.85 -24.30
C GLU A 234 9.92 -2.79 -24.49
N LEU A 235 9.17 -3.37 -23.55
CA LEU A 235 7.73 -3.33 -23.58
C LEU A 235 7.18 -1.91 -23.36
N ALA A 236 7.79 -1.14 -22.46
CA ALA A 236 7.44 0.25 -22.21
C ALA A 236 7.60 1.11 -23.47
N ASP A 237 8.75 0.98 -24.16
CA ASP A 237 9.00 1.65 -25.44
C ASP A 237 7.95 1.27 -26.50
N GLU A 238 7.65 -0.03 -26.66
CA GLU A 238 6.66 -0.53 -27.63
C GLU A 238 5.21 -0.10 -27.31
N ALA A 239 4.89 0.01 -26.02
CA ALA A 239 3.60 0.48 -25.56
C ALA A 239 3.46 2.01 -25.61
N GLY A 240 4.58 2.76 -25.72
CA GLY A 240 4.62 4.21 -25.60
C GLY A 240 4.33 4.68 -24.15
N LEU A 241 4.75 3.90 -23.15
CA LEU A 241 4.50 4.17 -21.74
C LEU A 241 5.78 4.58 -21.01
N PRO A 242 5.71 5.49 -20.04
CA PRO A 242 6.87 5.83 -19.22
C PRO A 242 7.24 4.66 -18.29
N THR A 243 8.51 4.64 -17.90
CA THR A 243 9.01 3.77 -16.83
C THR A 243 9.11 4.52 -15.52
N VAL A 244 9.07 3.80 -14.38
CA VAL A 244 9.34 4.30 -13.05
C VAL A 244 10.16 3.29 -12.27
N VAL A 245 11.16 3.76 -11.51
CA VAL A 245 11.97 2.90 -10.64
C VAL A 245 11.44 2.96 -9.22
N THR A 246 11.28 1.78 -8.61
CA THR A 246 10.95 1.58 -7.20
C THR A 246 11.82 0.46 -6.62
N ASN A 247 11.75 0.27 -5.31
CA ASN A 247 12.48 -0.83 -4.68
C ASN A 247 11.58 -1.85 -3.95
N GLU A 248 10.24 -1.77 -4.08
CA GLU A 248 9.32 -2.72 -3.42
C GLU A 248 9.74 -2.98 -1.96
N VAL A 249 9.74 -1.91 -1.15
CA VAL A 249 10.34 -1.92 0.18
C VAL A 249 9.49 -2.69 1.17
N HIS A 250 10.07 -3.69 1.87
CA HIS A 250 9.41 -4.46 2.92
C HIS A 250 9.94 -4.14 4.33
N TYR A 251 11.08 -3.47 4.44
CA TYR A 251 11.69 -3.06 5.71
C TYR A 251 12.61 -1.85 5.53
N ALA A 252 12.80 -1.11 6.62
CA ALA A 252 13.54 0.15 6.61
C ALA A 252 15.04 -0.04 6.34
N ASP A 253 15.65 -1.08 6.91
CA ASP A 253 17.07 -1.35 6.82
C ASP A 253 17.38 -2.86 6.65
N PRO A 254 18.63 -3.27 6.33
CA PRO A 254 18.96 -4.68 6.09
C PRO A 254 18.69 -5.62 7.28
N ALA A 255 18.68 -5.12 8.52
CA ALA A 255 18.41 -5.93 9.70
C ALA A 255 16.95 -6.40 9.74
N GLY A 256 16.04 -5.65 9.14
CA GLY A 256 14.61 -5.99 9.00
C GLY A 256 14.35 -7.27 8.21
N HIS A 257 15.28 -7.70 7.34
CA HIS A 257 15.17 -8.93 6.56
C HIS A 257 14.90 -10.17 7.44
N ARG A 258 15.58 -10.30 8.57
CA ARG A 258 15.37 -11.44 9.50
C ARG A 258 13.97 -11.45 10.10
N LEU A 259 13.44 -10.27 10.42
CA LEU A 259 12.06 -10.18 10.92
C LEU A 259 11.07 -10.54 9.81
N GLN A 260 11.30 -10.07 8.61
CA GLN A 260 10.47 -10.39 7.45
C GLN A 260 10.44 -11.90 7.18
N ASP A 261 11.59 -12.60 7.26
CA ASP A 261 11.65 -14.07 7.15
C ASP A 261 10.75 -14.76 8.19
N VAL A 262 10.78 -14.30 9.45
CA VAL A 262 9.92 -14.84 10.51
C VAL A 262 8.45 -14.57 10.23
N LEU A 263 8.10 -13.37 9.74
CA LEU A 263 6.73 -13.02 9.38
C LEU A 263 6.19 -13.92 8.24
N VAL A 264 7.02 -14.19 7.22
CA VAL A 264 6.69 -15.13 6.14
C VAL A 264 6.48 -16.56 6.69
N CYS A 265 7.35 -17.01 7.59
CA CYS A 265 7.20 -18.31 8.24
C CYS A 265 5.89 -18.42 9.03
N ILE A 266 5.51 -17.37 9.77
CA ILE A 266 4.22 -17.30 10.48
C ILE A 266 3.05 -17.34 9.50
N ARG A 267 3.13 -16.58 8.40
CA ARG A 267 2.12 -16.54 7.34
C ARG A 267 1.83 -17.92 6.76
N HIS A 268 2.86 -18.71 6.56
CA HIS A 268 2.77 -20.04 5.96
C HIS A 268 2.67 -21.18 6.98
N GLY A 269 2.76 -20.91 8.28
CA GLY A 269 2.75 -21.94 9.31
C GLY A 269 3.94 -22.89 9.21
N ALA A 270 5.09 -22.39 8.75
CA ALA A 270 6.28 -23.17 8.41
C ALA A 270 7.50 -22.72 9.24
N THR A 271 8.49 -23.57 9.36
CA THR A 271 9.82 -23.20 9.88
C THR A 271 10.66 -22.51 8.81
N LEU A 272 11.75 -21.84 9.19
CA LEU A 272 12.69 -21.21 8.25
C LEU A 272 13.23 -22.21 7.20
N THR A 273 13.45 -23.46 7.59
CA THR A 273 13.93 -24.50 6.67
C THR A 273 12.86 -24.92 5.66
N GLU A 274 11.61 -25.05 6.12
CA GLU A 274 10.47 -25.43 5.25
C GLU A 274 10.03 -24.30 4.33
N ALA A 275 10.17 -23.04 4.79
CA ALA A 275 9.78 -21.85 4.03
C ALA A 275 10.87 -21.31 3.10
N ARG A 276 12.03 -21.96 2.98
CA ARG A 276 13.23 -21.45 2.29
C ARG A 276 12.94 -20.87 0.89
N GLU A 277 12.08 -21.51 0.13
CA GLU A 277 11.71 -21.07 -1.24
C GLU A 277 10.69 -19.93 -1.25
N LEU A 278 10.11 -19.59 -0.09
CA LEU A 278 9.13 -18.52 0.09
C LEU A 278 9.77 -17.25 0.66
N LEU A 279 11.01 -17.36 1.17
CA LEU A 279 11.74 -16.23 1.75
C LEU A 279 12.34 -15.35 0.65
N LEU A 280 12.45 -14.07 0.92
CA LEU A 280 13.20 -13.16 0.05
C LEU A 280 14.66 -13.63 -0.03
N PRO A 281 15.27 -13.66 -1.23
CA PRO A 281 16.58 -14.27 -1.42
C PRO A 281 17.73 -13.49 -0.78
N ASN A 282 17.51 -12.21 -0.49
CA ASN A 282 18.50 -11.30 0.04
C ASN A 282 17.87 -10.12 0.77
N ALA A 283 18.68 -9.21 1.35
CA ALA A 283 18.22 -8.05 2.10
C ALA A 283 18.05 -6.78 1.22
N GLU A 284 17.80 -6.91 -0.08
CA GLU A 284 17.71 -5.78 -1.02
C GLU A 284 16.35 -5.10 -1.04
N TYR A 285 15.34 -5.69 -0.41
CA TYR A 285 13.99 -5.11 -0.27
C TYR A 285 13.91 -4.06 0.86
N ARG A 286 15.01 -3.43 1.19
CA ARG A 286 15.13 -2.33 2.13
C ARG A 286 14.97 -0.97 1.44
N LEU A 287 14.69 0.06 2.23
CA LEU A 287 14.71 1.42 1.69
C LEU A 287 16.15 1.77 1.23
N LYS A 288 16.26 2.25 -0.02
CA LYS A 288 17.52 2.66 -0.67
C LYS A 288 17.51 4.14 -1.01
N THR A 289 18.69 4.70 -1.15
CA THR A 289 18.88 6.03 -1.74
C THR A 289 18.80 5.98 -3.27
N GLY A 290 18.46 7.10 -3.90
CA GLY A 290 18.53 7.20 -5.37
C GLY A 290 19.93 6.93 -5.92
N HIS A 291 20.99 7.25 -5.18
CA HIS A 291 22.37 6.93 -5.57
C HIS A 291 22.66 5.42 -5.56
N GLU A 292 22.09 4.65 -4.64
CA GLU A 292 22.22 3.19 -4.65
C GLU A 292 21.50 2.61 -5.86
N LEU A 293 20.30 3.10 -6.17
CA LEU A 293 19.53 2.67 -7.33
C LEU A 293 20.17 3.12 -8.66
N ALA A 294 20.77 4.32 -8.71
CA ALA A 294 21.51 4.78 -9.88
C ALA A 294 22.68 3.84 -10.20
N ARG A 295 23.45 3.41 -9.19
CA ARG A 295 24.55 2.42 -9.37
C ARG A 295 24.04 1.07 -9.89
N ILE A 296 22.87 0.62 -9.48
CA ILE A 296 22.23 -0.57 -10.06
C ILE A 296 21.96 -0.33 -11.55
N GLY A 297 21.36 0.81 -11.91
CA GLY A 297 21.09 1.17 -13.28
C GLY A 297 22.36 1.24 -14.16
N GLU A 298 23.46 1.77 -13.64
CA GLU A 298 24.76 1.80 -14.33
C GLU A 298 25.31 0.40 -14.63
N SER A 299 25.00 -0.59 -13.79
CA SER A 299 25.43 -1.98 -13.95
C SER A 299 24.60 -2.79 -14.96
N LEU A 300 23.43 -2.29 -15.39
CA LEU A 300 22.58 -2.98 -16.36
C LEU A 300 23.30 -3.23 -17.69
N PRO A 301 23.10 -4.40 -18.31
CA PRO A 301 23.95 -4.86 -19.40
C PRO A 301 23.79 -4.08 -20.70
N ASP A 302 22.60 -3.56 -21.00
CA ASP A 302 22.31 -2.90 -22.26
C ASP A 302 21.90 -1.43 -22.10
N GLU A 303 22.11 -0.64 -23.16
CA GLU A 303 21.92 0.80 -23.20
C GLU A 303 20.42 1.19 -23.05
N ARG A 304 19.49 0.38 -23.56
CA ARG A 304 18.05 0.64 -23.43
C ARG A 304 17.64 0.54 -21.97
N SER A 305 18.04 -0.53 -21.30
CA SER A 305 17.77 -0.76 -19.88
C SER A 305 18.31 0.36 -19.01
N ARG A 306 19.56 0.79 -19.26
CA ARG A 306 20.17 1.93 -18.52
C ARG A 306 19.37 3.22 -18.70
N ARG A 307 18.97 3.56 -19.94
CA ARG A 307 18.17 4.77 -20.22
C ARG A 307 16.76 4.68 -19.60
N ALA A 308 16.12 3.53 -19.71
CA ALA A 308 14.80 3.30 -19.09
C ALA A 308 14.87 3.44 -17.57
N TRP A 309 15.95 2.93 -16.95
CA TRP A 309 16.18 3.04 -15.51
C TRP A 309 16.44 4.48 -15.08
N GLU A 310 17.33 5.20 -15.77
CA GLU A 310 17.61 6.62 -15.51
C GLU A 310 16.33 7.48 -15.66
N SER A 311 15.58 7.26 -16.73
CA SER A 311 14.27 7.91 -16.95
C SER A 311 13.29 7.56 -15.85
N GLY A 312 13.27 6.30 -15.41
CA GLY A 312 12.42 5.82 -14.32
C GLY A 312 12.75 6.43 -12.96
N LEU A 313 14.04 6.65 -12.66
CA LEU A 313 14.46 7.39 -11.46
C LEU A 313 13.99 8.86 -11.50
N ALA A 314 14.17 9.53 -12.63
CA ALA A 314 13.67 10.91 -12.80
C ALA A 314 12.13 10.96 -12.71
N ARG A 315 11.45 9.90 -13.19
CA ARG A 315 9.99 9.80 -13.10
C ARG A 315 9.50 9.63 -11.68
N SER A 316 10.20 8.85 -10.84
CA SER A 316 9.84 8.69 -9.42
C SER A 316 9.82 10.04 -8.70
N ALA A 317 10.80 10.90 -8.96
CA ALA A 317 10.85 12.27 -8.45
C ALA A 317 9.64 13.11 -8.94
N THR A 318 9.32 13.01 -10.24
CA THR A 318 8.19 13.74 -10.84
C THR A 318 6.85 13.34 -10.19
N ILE A 319 6.59 12.04 -10.06
CA ILE A 319 5.38 11.52 -9.40
C ILE A 319 5.38 11.94 -7.93
N GLY A 320 6.52 11.77 -7.24
CA GLY A 320 6.66 12.18 -5.85
C GLY A 320 6.35 13.65 -5.63
N GLN A 321 6.79 14.54 -6.52
CA GLN A 321 6.49 15.98 -6.46
C GLN A 321 5.03 16.30 -6.77
N ALA A 322 4.39 15.53 -7.67
CA ALA A 322 3.01 15.73 -8.07
C ALA A 322 1.99 15.26 -7.01
N CYS A 323 2.36 14.30 -6.16
CA CYS A 323 1.52 13.83 -5.06
C CYS A 323 1.50 14.86 -3.93
N ARG A 324 0.35 15.54 -3.75
CA ARG A 324 0.15 16.60 -2.75
C ARG A 324 -1.14 16.32 -1.97
N LEU A 325 -1.02 15.54 -0.91
CA LEU A 325 -2.15 15.20 -0.05
C LEU A 325 -1.99 15.88 1.32
N GLU A 326 -2.95 16.74 1.65
CA GLU A 326 -3.13 17.29 2.99
C GLU A 326 -4.32 16.60 3.63
N LEU A 327 -4.10 15.81 4.67
CA LEU A 327 -5.16 15.05 5.34
C LEU A 327 -6.14 15.93 6.15
N GLY A 328 -5.82 17.21 6.38
CA GLY A 328 -6.75 18.23 6.85
C GLY A 328 -7.44 17.91 8.19
N PHE A 329 -6.74 17.30 9.14
CA PHE A 329 -7.30 16.93 10.45
C PHE A 329 -7.75 18.11 11.32
N GLU A 330 -7.51 19.33 10.90
CA GLU A 330 -7.90 20.56 11.61
C GLU A 330 -9.41 20.87 11.50
N ARG A 331 -10.11 20.24 10.54
CA ARG A 331 -11.53 20.50 10.27
C ARG A 331 -12.40 19.33 10.67
N TYR A 332 -12.61 19.17 11.97
CA TYR A 332 -13.57 18.19 12.46
C TYR A 332 -14.99 18.58 12.05
N ARG A 333 -15.64 17.74 11.25
CA ARG A 333 -17.11 17.77 11.07
C ARG A 333 -17.70 16.63 11.89
N PHE A 334 -18.29 16.98 13.01
CA PHE A 334 -19.11 16.00 13.72
C PHE A 334 -20.31 15.62 12.86
N PRO A 335 -20.71 14.34 12.85
CA PRO A 335 -21.92 13.90 12.14
C PRO A 335 -23.12 14.71 12.61
N GLY A 336 -23.86 15.29 11.68
CA GLY A 336 -25.11 15.97 11.99
C GLY A 336 -26.16 14.96 12.44
N PHE A 337 -27.00 15.34 13.38
CA PHE A 337 -28.15 14.56 13.80
C PHE A 337 -29.45 15.37 13.57
N THR A 338 -30.43 14.76 12.93
CA THR A 338 -31.73 15.40 12.72
C THR A 338 -32.51 15.40 14.02
N VAL A 339 -32.76 16.57 14.57
CA VAL A 339 -33.59 16.74 15.80
C VAL A 339 -35.02 17.04 15.45
N PRO A 340 -35.99 16.72 16.31
CA PRO A 340 -37.40 17.09 16.13
C PRO A 340 -37.60 18.60 15.97
N LYS A 341 -38.62 18.99 15.22
CA LYS A 341 -38.93 20.40 14.99
C LYS A 341 -39.17 21.13 16.31
N GLY A 342 -38.46 22.23 16.52
CA GLY A 342 -38.53 23.04 17.74
C GLY A 342 -37.49 22.65 18.82
N GLU A 343 -36.70 21.62 18.57
CA GLU A 343 -35.60 21.19 19.46
C GLU A 343 -34.23 21.66 18.93
N THR A 344 -33.31 21.83 19.89
CA THR A 344 -31.88 21.91 19.58
C THR A 344 -31.23 20.52 19.79
N ALA A 345 -30.02 20.31 19.24
CA ALA A 345 -29.27 19.06 19.47
C ALA A 345 -29.08 18.81 21.00
N PHE A 346 -28.81 19.87 21.77
CA PHE A 346 -28.62 19.78 23.20
C PHE A 346 -29.93 19.48 23.95
N SER A 347 -31.03 20.19 23.64
CA SER A 347 -32.32 19.94 24.33
C SER A 347 -32.83 18.54 24.07
N TYR A 348 -32.67 18.04 22.85
CA TYR A 348 -33.07 16.66 22.52
C TYR A 348 -32.16 15.62 23.19
N LEU A 349 -30.82 15.85 23.20
CA LEU A 349 -29.90 14.98 23.94
C LEU A 349 -30.26 14.92 25.43
N TYR A 350 -30.54 16.08 26.05
CA TYR A 350 -30.93 16.17 27.43
C TYR A 350 -32.19 15.32 27.75
N GLN A 351 -33.21 15.44 26.90
CA GLN A 351 -34.44 14.65 27.04
C GLN A 351 -34.19 13.15 26.93
N LEU A 352 -33.42 12.73 25.89
CA LEU A 352 -33.09 11.32 25.67
C LEU A 352 -32.27 10.75 26.83
N ALA A 353 -31.31 11.51 27.35
CA ALA A 353 -30.43 11.10 28.42
C ALA A 353 -31.20 10.93 29.73
N HIS A 354 -32.12 11.87 30.08
CA HIS A 354 -32.97 11.76 31.25
C HIS A 354 -34.00 10.62 31.14
N ALA A 355 -34.60 10.43 29.98
CA ALA A 355 -35.46 9.28 29.72
C ALA A 355 -34.70 7.95 29.87
N GLY A 356 -33.45 7.91 29.36
CA GLY A 356 -32.53 6.77 29.52
C GLY A 356 -32.17 6.51 30.99
N LEU A 357 -31.90 7.57 31.79
CA LEU A 357 -31.62 7.47 33.22
C LEU A 357 -32.80 6.80 33.97
N LEU A 358 -34.02 7.29 33.77
CA LEU A 358 -35.21 6.75 34.40
C LEU A 358 -35.48 5.29 34.01
N ARG A 359 -35.15 4.90 32.79
CA ARG A 359 -35.33 3.52 32.31
C ARG A 359 -34.28 2.57 32.88
N ARG A 360 -33.03 3.03 33.05
CA ARG A 360 -31.89 2.17 33.44
C ARG A 360 -31.70 2.06 34.97
N TYR A 361 -32.07 3.09 35.72
CA TYR A 361 -31.85 3.17 37.17
C TYR A 361 -33.17 3.28 37.90
N GLN A 362 -33.59 2.21 38.58
CA GLN A 362 -34.82 2.14 39.38
C GLN A 362 -34.49 1.56 40.76
N PRO A 363 -34.39 2.40 41.80
CA PRO A 363 -34.57 3.87 41.82
C PRO A 363 -33.35 4.61 41.23
N VAL A 364 -33.57 5.83 40.76
CA VAL A 364 -32.49 6.73 40.35
C VAL A 364 -31.66 7.12 41.57
N THR A 365 -30.37 6.82 41.53
CA THR A 365 -29.44 7.16 42.60
C THR A 365 -28.87 8.57 42.44
N ARG A 366 -28.48 9.22 43.55
CA ARG A 366 -27.79 10.53 43.51
C ARG A 366 -26.53 10.48 42.66
N ARG A 367 -25.78 9.37 42.71
CA ARG A 367 -24.56 9.15 41.95
C ARG A 367 -24.85 9.14 40.44
N ALA A 368 -25.87 8.41 40.00
CA ALA A 368 -26.25 8.35 38.58
C ALA A 368 -26.71 9.70 38.04
N LEU A 369 -27.49 10.45 38.86
CA LEU A 369 -27.93 11.80 38.49
C LEU A 369 -26.74 12.78 38.39
N SER A 370 -25.83 12.76 39.38
CA SER A 370 -24.64 13.61 39.39
C SER A 370 -23.74 13.32 38.18
N GLN A 371 -23.55 12.03 37.85
CA GLN A 371 -22.76 11.63 36.66
C GLN A 371 -23.40 12.13 35.37
N LEU A 372 -24.72 11.95 35.22
CA LEU A 372 -25.43 12.44 34.04
C LEU A 372 -25.30 13.96 33.89
N THR A 373 -25.43 14.72 34.99
CA THR A 373 -25.28 16.17 34.97
C THR A 373 -23.87 16.63 34.64
N HIS A 374 -22.86 15.82 35.01
CA HIS A 374 -21.46 16.10 34.68
C HIS A 374 -21.15 15.85 33.20
N GLU A 375 -21.81 14.85 32.61
CA GLU A 375 -21.57 14.45 31.22
C GLU A 375 -22.36 15.27 30.19
N LEU A 376 -23.44 15.90 30.54
CA LEU A 376 -24.23 16.84 29.75
C LEU A 376 -23.66 18.27 29.81
#